data_f4e7ddf2bd1d2f060d5a62e1d475c0e2
#
_entry.id   f4e7ddf2bd1d2f060d5a62e1d475c0e2
#
_cell.length_a   1.000
_cell.length_b   1.000
_cell.length_c   1.000
_cell.angle_alpha   90.00
_cell.angle_beta   90.00
_cell.angle_gamma   90.00
#
_symmetry.space_group_name_H-M   'P 1'
#
loop_
_entity.id
_entity.type
_entity.pdbx_description
1 polymer ?
#
loop_
_entity_poly.entity_id
_entity_poly.type
_entity_poly.pdbx_seq_one_letter_code
_entity_poly.pdbx_strand_id
1 'polypeptide(L)'
;ADPDPQVYINFKGEDKEKREAMKFLLGAFLTALMFMALVLITQFNSIYQALLVLSAIVFSTTGVLLGLLITAQPFGIVMVGLGIIALGGIVVNNNIVLIDTFNRMRKKGLNSIDAALETGRRRLRPVFLTAFTTVLGLMPMVLAMNIDFVSRNISFGAPSTQWWTQLASAIAGGLTFATLLTLVLTPCLLVM
;
A
#
# COMPACT_ATOMS: atom_id res chain seq x y z
N ALA A 1 -46.87 -8.86 -16.56
CA ALA A 1 -46.72 -9.23 -17.96
C ALA A 1 -45.40 -10.01 -18.04
N ASP A 2 -45.51 -11.30 -18.39
CA ASP A 2 -44.30 -12.12 -18.63
C ASP A 2 -43.53 -11.53 -19.81
N PRO A 3 -42.20 -11.35 -19.68
CA PRO A 3 -41.40 -10.84 -20.77
C PRO A 3 -41.34 -11.89 -21.88
N ASP A 4 -41.48 -11.43 -23.11
CA ASP A 4 -41.40 -12.22 -24.34
C ASP A 4 -40.14 -13.13 -24.31
N PRO A 5 -40.24 -14.46 -24.56
CA PRO A 5 -39.13 -15.40 -24.44
C PRO A 5 -37.94 -15.10 -25.37
N GLN A 6 -38.05 -14.11 -26.24
CA GLN A 6 -36.95 -13.63 -27.09
C GLN A 6 -36.22 -12.36 -26.55
N VAL A 7 -36.67 -11.80 -25.41
CA VAL A 7 -36.04 -10.63 -24.81
C VAL A 7 -35.06 -11.10 -23.71
N TYR A 8 -33.80 -11.23 -24.07
CA TYR A 8 -32.72 -11.41 -23.08
C TYR A 8 -32.48 -10.07 -22.38
N ILE A 9 -33.03 -9.91 -21.17
CA ILE A 9 -32.72 -8.77 -20.30
C ILE A 9 -31.30 -8.97 -19.78
N ASN A 10 -30.34 -8.37 -20.47
CA ASN A 10 -28.96 -8.34 -20.03
C ASN A 10 -28.80 -7.07 -19.17
N PHE A 11 -28.75 -7.21 -17.87
CA PHE A 11 -28.39 -6.12 -16.97
C PHE A 11 -26.94 -5.72 -17.20
N LYS A 12 -26.70 -4.94 -18.25
CA LYS A 12 -25.43 -4.28 -18.56
C LYS A 12 -25.37 -3.00 -17.74
N GLY A 13 -25.07 -3.14 -16.47
CA GLY A 13 -24.94 -2.01 -15.58
C GLY A 13 -23.58 -1.97 -14.93
N GLU A 14 -23.49 -1.21 -13.88
CA GLU A 14 -22.33 -0.97 -13.00
C GLU A 14 -21.51 -2.24 -12.63
N ASP A 15 -22.18 -3.39 -12.54
CA ASP A 15 -21.51 -4.67 -12.21
C ASP A 15 -20.57 -5.17 -13.32
N LYS A 16 -20.87 -4.90 -14.59
CA LYS A 16 -19.97 -5.29 -15.69
C LYS A 16 -18.72 -4.43 -15.68
N GLU A 17 -18.90 -3.14 -15.52
CA GLU A 17 -17.79 -2.17 -15.44
C GLU A 17 -16.91 -2.45 -14.23
N LYS A 18 -17.50 -2.75 -13.07
CA LYS A 18 -16.76 -3.15 -11.86
C LYS A 18 -15.96 -4.43 -12.08
N ARG A 19 -16.51 -5.43 -12.76
CA ARG A 19 -15.79 -6.69 -13.07
C ARG A 19 -14.64 -6.48 -14.04
N GLU A 20 -14.82 -5.65 -15.05
CA GLU A 20 -13.77 -5.31 -16.02
C GLU A 20 -12.65 -4.53 -15.32
N ALA A 21 -12.99 -3.55 -14.49
CA ALA A 21 -12.03 -2.81 -13.68
C ALA A 21 -11.25 -3.73 -12.72
N MET A 22 -11.94 -4.66 -12.06
CA MET A 22 -11.30 -5.63 -11.16
C MET A 22 -10.32 -6.54 -11.91
N LYS A 23 -10.70 -7.06 -13.09
CA LYS A 23 -9.80 -7.88 -13.92
C LYS A 23 -8.57 -7.10 -14.36
N PHE A 24 -8.76 -5.84 -14.78
CA PHE A 24 -7.66 -4.96 -15.16
C PHE A 24 -6.72 -4.68 -13.98
N LEU A 25 -7.26 -4.31 -12.82
CA LEU A 25 -6.49 -4.02 -11.61
C LEU A 25 -5.72 -5.25 -11.12
N LEU A 26 -6.35 -6.43 -11.13
CA LEU A 26 -5.67 -7.68 -10.78
C LEU A 26 -4.52 -7.99 -11.75
N GLY A 27 -4.74 -7.85 -13.05
CA GLY A 27 -3.70 -8.03 -14.06
C GLY A 27 -2.55 -7.04 -13.89
N ALA A 28 -2.86 -5.76 -13.68
CA ALA A 28 -1.87 -4.72 -13.42
C ALA A 28 -1.07 -5.00 -12.14
N PHE A 29 -1.75 -5.41 -11.06
CA PHE A 29 -1.11 -5.75 -9.79
C PHE A 29 -0.16 -6.94 -9.92
N LEU A 30 -0.59 -8.03 -10.55
CA LEU A 30 0.26 -9.20 -10.78
C LEU A 30 1.47 -8.88 -11.66
N THR A 31 1.27 -8.06 -12.70
CA THR A 31 2.36 -7.60 -13.58
C THR A 31 3.35 -6.73 -12.80
N ALA A 32 2.85 -5.81 -11.98
CA ALA A 32 3.69 -4.98 -11.12
C ALA A 32 4.49 -5.83 -10.11
N LEU A 33 3.85 -6.82 -9.46
CA LEU A 33 4.53 -7.75 -8.56
C LEU A 33 5.62 -8.55 -9.26
N MET A 34 5.37 -9.01 -10.49
CA MET A 34 6.35 -9.74 -11.28
C MET A 34 7.58 -8.86 -11.59
N PHE A 35 7.38 -7.63 -12.05
CA PHE A 35 8.48 -6.70 -12.30
C PHE A 35 9.23 -6.33 -11.01
N MET A 36 8.51 -6.09 -9.91
CA MET A 36 9.14 -5.84 -8.61
C MET A 36 9.97 -7.04 -8.16
N ALA A 37 9.46 -8.27 -8.29
CA ALA A 37 10.20 -9.48 -7.97
C ALA A 37 11.50 -9.58 -8.78
N LEU A 38 11.44 -9.35 -10.09
CA LEU A 38 12.61 -9.35 -10.98
C LEU A 38 13.67 -8.34 -10.52
N VAL A 39 13.26 -7.10 -10.26
CA VAL A 39 14.16 -6.03 -9.80
C VAL A 39 14.77 -6.39 -8.44
N LEU A 40 13.96 -6.90 -7.49
CA LEU A 40 14.42 -7.25 -6.15
C LEU A 40 15.41 -8.42 -6.17
N ILE A 41 15.15 -9.46 -6.96
CA ILE A 41 16.07 -10.61 -7.11
C ILE A 41 17.40 -10.14 -7.70
N THR A 42 17.36 -9.28 -8.71
CA THR A 42 18.55 -8.70 -9.32
C THR A 42 19.31 -7.82 -8.35
N GLN A 43 18.61 -7.00 -7.56
CA GLN A 43 19.19 -6.05 -6.61
C GLN A 43 19.88 -6.74 -5.43
N PHE A 44 19.24 -7.77 -4.86
CA PHE A 44 19.75 -8.43 -3.65
C PHE A 44 20.54 -9.70 -3.94
N ASN A 45 20.48 -10.20 -5.16
CA ASN A 45 21.03 -11.51 -5.54
C ASN A 45 20.58 -12.63 -4.58
N SER A 46 19.34 -12.54 -4.08
CA SER A 46 18.76 -13.44 -3.09
C SER A 46 17.25 -13.53 -3.27
N ILE A 47 16.77 -14.72 -3.57
CA ILE A 47 15.32 -15.00 -3.69
C ILE A 47 14.64 -14.83 -2.34
N TYR A 48 15.28 -15.22 -1.24
CA TYR A 48 14.73 -15.10 0.11
C TYR A 48 14.44 -13.63 0.48
N GLN A 49 15.39 -12.73 0.25
CA GLN A 49 15.21 -11.30 0.54
C GLN A 49 14.13 -10.67 -0.35
N ALA A 50 14.04 -11.08 -1.62
CA ALA A 50 12.98 -10.62 -2.51
C ALA A 50 11.60 -11.08 -2.03
N LEU A 51 11.44 -12.36 -1.66
CA LEU A 51 10.19 -12.88 -1.12
C LEU A 51 9.79 -12.21 0.20
N LEU A 52 10.77 -11.90 1.06
CA LEU A 52 10.53 -11.18 2.30
C LEU A 52 9.95 -9.78 2.03
N VAL A 53 10.49 -9.05 1.06
CA VAL A 53 9.94 -7.74 0.67
C VAL A 53 8.53 -7.88 0.09
N LEU A 54 8.31 -8.87 -0.78
CA LEU A 54 6.99 -9.09 -1.38
C LEU A 54 5.93 -9.51 -0.34
N SER A 55 6.32 -10.29 0.67
CA SER A 55 5.40 -10.65 1.76
C SER A 55 4.90 -9.44 2.54
N ALA A 56 5.73 -8.40 2.68
CA ALA A 56 5.31 -7.16 3.33
C ALA A 56 4.17 -6.44 2.60
N ILE A 57 4.07 -6.60 1.26
CA ILE A 57 2.95 -6.06 0.48
C ILE A 57 1.66 -6.79 0.86
N VAL A 58 1.71 -8.12 1.00
CA VAL A 58 0.55 -8.92 1.41
C VAL A 58 0.08 -8.49 2.80
N PHE A 59 1.00 -8.35 3.75
CA PHE A 59 0.65 -7.87 5.09
C PHE A 59 0.13 -6.43 5.11
N SER A 60 0.61 -5.57 4.20
CA SER A 60 0.13 -4.18 4.12
C SER A 60 -1.34 -4.08 3.72
N THR A 61 -1.89 -5.07 3.00
CA THR A 61 -3.32 -5.11 2.66
C THR A 61 -4.20 -5.23 3.89
N THR A 62 -3.73 -5.91 4.95
CA THR A 62 -4.43 -5.93 6.24
C THR A 62 -4.53 -4.51 6.83
N GLY A 63 -3.46 -3.73 6.72
CA GLY A 63 -3.47 -2.33 7.13
C GLY A 63 -4.42 -1.46 6.32
N VAL A 64 -4.59 -1.74 5.02
CA VAL A 64 -5.59 -1.07 4.16
C VAL A 64 -7.00 -1.33 4.70
N LEU A 65 -7.34 -2.58 4.98
CA LEU A 65 -8.65 -2.95 5.51
C LEU A 65 -8.91 -2.30 6.88
N LEU A 66 -7.92 -2.30 7.76
CA LEU A 66 -7.99 -1.61 9.05
C LEU A 66 -8.16 -0.10 8.89
N GLY A 67 -7.43 0.52 7.96
CA GLY A 67 -7.56 1.95 7.67
C GLY A 67 -8.95 2.33 7.19
N LEU A 68 -9.53 1.55 6.28
CA LEU A 68 -10.91 1.75 5.81
C LEU A 68 -11.93 1.55 6.93
N LEU A 69 -11.72 0.56 7.79
CA LEU A 69 -12.59 0.30 8.94
C LEU A 69 -12.58 1.46 9.93
N ILE A 70 -11.40 1.99 10.29
CA ILE A 70 -11.24 3.10 11.23
C ILE A 70 -11.84 4.39 10.68
N THR A 71 -11.67 4.63 9.37
CA THR A 71 -12.21 5.82 8.70
C THR A 71 -13.67 5.66 8.27
N ALA A 72 -14.28 4.49 8.54
CA ALA A 72 -15.65 4.13 8.14
C ALA A 72 -15.93 4.35 6.63
N GLN A 73 -14.91 4.13 5.79
CA GLN A 73 -15.02 4.28 4.34
C GLN A 73 -15.46 2.97 3.68
N PRO A 74 -16.37 3.03 2.68
CA PRO A 74 -16.76 1.84 1.93
C PRO A 74 -15.60 1.32 1.08
N PHE A 75 -15.57 0.01 0.84
CA PHE A 75 -14.58 -0.60 -0.03
C PHE A 75 -14.91 -0.35 -1.51
N GLY A 76 -14.34 0.70 -2.08
CA GLY A 76 -14.42 0.98 -3.51
C GLY A 76 -13.37 0.18 -4.30
N ILE A 77 -13.81 -0.75 -5.15
CA ILE A 77 -12.92 -1.67 -5.89
C ILE A 77 -11.81 -0.92 -6.62
N VAL A 78 -12.16 0.15 -7.35
CA VAL A 78 -11.20 0.90 -8.16
C VAL A 78 -10.24 1.71 -7.29
N MET A 79 -10.77 2.53 -6.39
CA MET A 79 -9.95 3.46 -5.60
C MET A 79 -9.10 2.74 -4.55
N VAL A 80 -9.66 1.75 -3.87
CA VAL A 80 -8.91 0.94 -2.90
C VAL A 80 -7.90 0.04 -3.62
N GLY A 81 -8.27 -0.53 -4.78
CA GLY A 81 -7.36 -1.32 -5.61
C GLY A 81 -6.14 -0.51 -6.08
N LEU A 82 -6.36 0.72 -6.56
CA LEU A 82 -5.26 1.65 -6.88
C LEU A 82 -4.43 1.99 -5.64
N GLY A 83 -5.08 2.17 -4.48
CA GLY A 83 -4.40 2.39 -3.21
C GLY A 83 -3.46 1.26 -2.82
N ILE A 84 -3.88 0.00 -2.99
CA ILE A 84 -3.06 -1.19 -2.71
C ILE A 84 -1.85 -1.24 -3.65
N ILE A 85 -2.02 -0.95 -4.95
CA ILE A 85 -0.93 -0.93 -5.92
C ILE A 85 0.09 0.17 -5.56
N ALA A 86 -0.38 1.38 -5.29
CA ALA A 86 0.48 2.50 -4.89
C ALA A 86 1.22 2.21 -3.58
N LEU A 87 0.51 1.66 -2.58
CA LEU A 87 1.08 1.26 -1.30
C LEU A 87 2.19 0.22 -1.47
N GLY A 88 2.02 -0.75 -2.38
CA GLY A 88 3.03 -1.75 -2.69
C GLY A 88 4.38 -1.13 -3.04
N GLY A 89 4.39 -0.10 -3.89
CA GLY A 89 5.61 0.63 -4.25
C GLY A 89 6.27 1.34 -3.06
N ILE A 90 5.48 1.96 -2.19
CA ILE A 90 5.98 2.66 -1.00
C ILE A 90 6.58 1.68 0.01
N VAL A 91 5.89 0.58 0.29
CA VAL A 91 6.32 -0.46 1.24
C VAL A 91 7.59 -1.15 0.77
N VAL A 92 7.67 -1.48 -0.52
CA VAL A 92 8.86 -2.08 -1.13
C VAL A 92 10.07 -1.16 -0.98
N ASN A 93 9.93 0.13 -1.28
CA ASN A 93 11.02 1.10 -1.14
C ASN A 93 11.57 1.15 0.30
N ASN A 94 10.69 1.17 1.30
CA ASN A 94 11.09 1.18 2.71
C ASN A 94 11.86 -0.11 3.10
N ASN A 95 11.40 -1.27 2.62
CA ASN A 95 12.05 -2.55 2.88
C ASN A 95 13.41 -2.68 2.18
N ILE A 96 13.54 -2.21 0.93
CA ILE A 96 14.81 -2.21 0.19
C ILE A 96 15.89 -1.50 1.00
N VAL A 97 15.59 -0.31 1.52
CA VAL A 97 16.54 0.49 2.30
C VAL A 97 16.96 -0.24 3.60
N LEU A 98 16.04 -0.95 4.21
CA LEU A 98 16.27 -1.70 5.45
C LEU A 98 17.18 -2.90 5.18
N ILE A 99 16.88 -3.71 4.17
CA ILE A 99 17.65 -4.90 3.77
C ILE A 99 19.05 -4.51 3.26
N ASP A 100 19.17 -3.46 2.44
CA ASP A 100 20.47 -2.97 1.98
C ASP A 100 21.37 -2.56 3.15
N THR A 101 20.79 -1.86 4.15
CA THR A 101 21.53 -1.48 5.35
C THR A 101 21.99 -2.72 6.14
N PHE A 102 21.12 -3.71 6.32
CA PHE A 102 21.46 -4.98 6.96
C PHE A 102 22.61 -5.69 6.23
N ASN A 103 22.52 -5.81 4.92
CA ASN A 103 23.56 -6.44 4.10
C ASN A 103 24.90 -5.70 4.21
N ARG A 104 24.88 -4.36 4.28
CA ARG A 104 26.09 -3.55 4.52
C ARG A 104 26.70 -3.80 5.91
N MET A 105 25.87 -3.95 6.95
CA MET A 105 26.36 -4.27 8.31
C MET A 105 26.96 -5.68 8.37
N ARG A 106 26.34 -6.65 7.70
CA ARG A 106 26.88 -8.00 7.55
C ARG A 106 28.25 -8.02 6.84
N LYS A 107 28.40 -7.25 5.77
CA LYS A 107 29.68 -7.10 5.05
C LYS A 107 30.80 -6.47 5.90
N LYS A 108 30.45 -5.69 6.94
CA LYS A 108 31.40 -5.14 7.91
C LYS A 108 31.81 -6.13 9.00
N GLY A 109 31.35 -7.38 8.93
CA GLY A 109 31.73 -8.43 9.87
C GLY A 109 30.85 -8.54 11.13
N LEU A 110 29.73 -7.79 11.21
CA LEU A 110 28.81 -7.93 12.33
C LEU A 110 28.04 -9.27 12.25
N ASN A 111 27.72 -9.84 13.41
CA ASN A 111 26.80 -10.96 13.54
C ASN A 111 25.41 -10.60 13.01
N SER A 112 24.58 -11.59 12.67
CA SER A 112 23.23 -11.35 12.14
C SER A 112 22.37 -10.53 13.12
N ILE A 113 22.43 -10.85 14.41
CA ILE A 113 21.68 -10.15 15.46
C ILE A 113 22.16 -8.70 15.60
N ASP A 114 23.46 -8.48 15.69
CA ASP A 114 24.04 -7.14 15.82
C ASP A 114 23.78 -6.30 14.57
N ALA A 115 23.86 -6.90 13.38
CA ALA A 115 23.54 -6.25 12.13
C ALA A 115 22.06 -5.82 12.05
N ALA A 116 21.13 -6.65 12.54
CA ALA A 116 19.71 -6.34 12.59
C ALA A 116 19.42 -5.20 13.59
N LEU A 117 20.00 -5.25 14.78
CA LEU A 117 19.85 -4.21 15.80
C LEU A 117 20.40 -2.86 15.32
N GLU A 118 21.59 -2.86 14.74
CA GLU A 118 22.21 -1.64 14.22
C GLU A 118 21.44 -1.08 13.00
N THR A 119 20.89 -1.96 12.17
CA THR A 119 20.02 -1.56 11.06
C THR A 119 18.75 -0.88 11.58
N GLY A 120 18.06 -1.50 12.54
CA GLY A 120 16.90 -0.94 13.19
C GLY A 120 17.21 0.44 13.78
N ARG A 121 18.29 0.55 14.57
CA ARG A 121 18.71 1.80 15.21
C ARG A 121 18.96 2.92 14.19
N ARG A 122 19.60 2.64 13.06
CA ARG A 122 19.91 3.63 12.03
C ARG A 122 18.72 4.01 11.16
N ARG A 123 17.82 3.06 10.89
CA ARG A 123 16.73 3.23 9.93
C ARG A 123 15.37 3.52 10.56
N LEU A 124 15.19 3.29 11.85
CA LEU A 124 13.93 3.58 12.53
C LEU A 124 13.49 5.03 12.34
N ARG A 125 14.38 5.98 12.59
CA ARG A 125 14.04 7.41 12.48
C ARG A 125 13.69 7.82 11.04
N PRO A 126 14.51 7.55 10.00
CA PRO A 126 14.15 7.90 8.61
C PRO A 126 12.85 7.24 8.14
N VAL A 127 12.68 5.94 8.36
CA VAL A 127 11.49 5.19 7.91
C VAL A 127 10.22 5.69 8.60
N PHE A 128 10.30 5.92 9.92
CA PHE A 128 9.18 6.48 10.67
C PHE A 128 8.83 7.90 10.19
N LEU A 129 9.84 8.74 9.95
CA LEU A 129 9.63 10.12 9.50
C LEU A 129 8.98 10.16 8.12
N THR A 130 9.43 9.33 7.16
CA THR A 130 8.82 9.27 5.83
C THR A 130 7.38 8.79 5.87
N ALA A 131 7.08 7.74 6.65
CA ALA A 131 5.72 7.27 6.83
C ALA A 131 4.82 8.34 7.48
N PHE A 132 5.29 8.97 8.53
CA PHE A 132 4.56 10.01 9.25
C PHE A 132 4.26 11.22 8.36
N THR A 133 5.25 11.72 7.63
CA THR A 133 5.05 12.85 6.71
C THR A 133 4.11 12.52 5.56
N THR A 134 4.17 11.28 5.03
CA THR A 134 3.25 10.83 3.99
C THR A 134 1.80 10.75 4.52
N VAL A 135 1.61 10.16 5.70
CA VAL A 135 0.28 10.08 6.33
C VAL A 135 -0.26 11.47 6.62
N LEU A 136 0.56 12.38 7.18
CA LEU A 136 0.14 13.77 7.40
C LEU A 136 -0.22 14.49 6.10
N GLY A 137 0.53 14.24 5.02
CA GLY A 137 0.22 14.80 3.70
C GLY A 137 -1.10 14.30 3.12
N LEU A 138 -1.50 13.07 3.47
CA LEU A 138 -2.78 12.49 3.06
C LEU A 138 -3.96 12.88 3.97
N MET A 139 -3.69 13.44 5.18
CA MET A 139 -4.75 13.77 6.15
C MET A 139 -5.84 14.68 5.60
N PRO A 140 -5.58 15.73 4.83
CA PRO A 140 -6.63 16.55 4.24
C PRO A 140 -7.58 15.74 3.35
N MET A 141 -7.04 14.76 2.58
CA MET A 141 -7.84 13.86 1.75
C MET A 141 -8.61 12.84 2.58
N VAL A 142 -8.00 12.28 3.62
CA VAL A 142 -8.66 11.34 4.56
C VAL A 142 -9.84 12.01 5.25
N LEU A 143 -9.70 13.28 5.62
CA LEU A 143 -10.75 14.09 6.26
C LEU A 143 -11.77 14.67 5.25
N ALA A 144 -11.66 14.32 3.96
CA ALA A 144 -12.52 14.84 2.89
C ALA A 144 -12.57 16.38 2.87
N MET A 145 -11.46 17.05 3.21
CA MET A 145 -11.34 18.51 3.18
C MET A 145 -11.24 19.00 1.74
N ASN A 146 -12.13 19.92 1.38
CA ASN A 146 -12.07 20.65 0.12
C ASN A 146 -11.82 22.13 0.41
N ILE A 147 -10.70 22.66 -0.09
CA ILE A 147 -10.31 24.05 0.08
C ILE A 147 -10.55 24.77 -1.24
N ASP A 148 -11.57 25.61 -1.26
CA ASP A 148 -11.85 26.47 -2.42
C ASP A 148 -11.12 27.80 -2.23
N PHE A 149 -10.07 28.00 -3.00
CA PHE A 149 -9.26 29.22 -2.94
C PHE A 149 -9.97 30.43 -3.55
N VAL A 150 -10.98 30.21 -4.41
CA VAL A 150 -11.73 31.30 -5.07
C VAL A 150 -12.77 31.88 -4.12
N SER A 151 -13.56 31.01 -3.49
CA SER A 151 -14.60 31.40 -2.53
C SER A 151 -14.08 31.54 -1.09
N ARG A 152 -12.80 31.20 -0.85
CA ARG A 152 -12.17 31.18 0.47
C ARG A 152 -12.96 30.37 1.50
N ASN A 153 -13.58 29.29 1.05
CA ASN A 153 -14.41 28.43 1.89
C ASN A 153 -13.78 27.05 2.04
N ILE A 154 -13.86 26.51 3.25
CA ILE A 154 -13.43 25.14 3.57
C ILE A 154 -14.69 24.32 3.75
N SER A 155 -14.93 23.35 2.86
CA SER A 155 -16.04 22.40 2.95
C SER A 155 -15.54 21.00 3.19
N PHE A 156 -16.32 20.20 3.92
CA PHE A 156 -16.03 18.80 4.19
C PHE A 156 -17.06 17.91 3.47
N GLY A 157 -16.59 16.78 2.94
CA GLY A 157 -17.48 15.77 2.35
C GLY A 157 -18.09 16.14 1.02
N ALA A 158 -17.46 17.02 0.21
CA ALA A 158 -17.92 17.31 -1.13
C ALA A 158 -17.97 16.03 -2.00
N PRO A 159 -18.96 15.86 -2.90
CA PRO A 159 -19.08 14.66 -3.74
C PRO A 159 -17.82 14.33 -4.55
N SER A 160 -17.08 15.34 -4.97
CA SER A 160 -15.82 15.20 -5.70
C SER A 160 -14.68 14.61 -4.85
N THR A 161 -14.72 14.76 -3.53
CA THR A 161 -13.67 14.27 -2.63
C THR A 161 -13.91 12.84 -2.16
N GLN A 162 -15.15 12.33 -2.20
CA GLN A 162 -15.50 11.00 -1.69
C GLN A 162 -14.68 9.85 -2.31
N TRP A 163 -14.40 9.93 -3.60
CA TRP A 163 -13.60 8.94 -4.32
C TRP A 163 -12.14 8.92 -3.82
N TRP A 164 -11.57 10.10 -3.64
CA TRP A 164 -10.17 10.26 -3.21
C TRP A 164 -9.98 9.93 -1.75
N THR A 165 -11.00 10.10 -0.92
CA THR A 165 -10.97 9.75 0.50
C THR A 165 -10.73 8.26 0.71
N GLN A 166 -11.37 7.40 -0.09
CA GLN A 166 -11.15 5.96 -0.04
C GLN A 166 -9.71 5.59 -0.37
N LEU A 167 -9.14 6.19 -1.43
CA LEU A 167 -7.76 5.99 -1.82
C LEU A 167 -6.79 6.44 -0.71
N ALA A 168 -7.00 7.64 -0.18
CA ALA A 168 -6.14 8.21 0.85
C ALA A 168 -6.19 7.41 2.16
N SER A 169 -7.38 6.99 2.58
CA SER A 169 -7.59 6.15 3.77
C SER A 169 -6.93 4.78 3.62
N ALA A 170 -7.03 4.17 2.43
CA ALA A 170 -6.37 2.91 2.11
C ALA A 170 -4.84 3.03 2.22
N ILE A 171 -4.25 4.08 1.62
CA ILE A 171 -2.80 4.29 1.65
C ILE A 171 -2.35 4.64 3.08
N ALA A 172 -3.03 5.56 3.78
CA ALA A 172 -2.64 5.99 5.12
C ALA A 172 -2.70 4.84 6.13
N GLY A 173 -3.78 4.05 6.13
CA GLY A 173 -3.94 2.88 6.99
C GLY A 173 -2.92 1.80 6.66
N GLY A 174 -2.79 1.46 5.37
CA GLY A 174 -1.84 0.47 4.90
C GLY A 174 -0.40 0.83 5.20
N LEU A 175 -0.01 2.10 4.97
CA LEU A 175 1.35 2.58 5.23
C LEU A 175 1.68 2.59 6.72
N THR A 176 0.76 3.03 7.57
CA THR A 176 0.94 3.03 9.03
C THR A 176 1.18 1.62 9.54
N PHE A 177 0.30 0.68 9.17
CA PHE A 177 0.42 -0.72 9.56
C PHE A 177 1.68 -1.38 9.01
N ALA A 178 1.94 -1.20 7.70
CA ALA A 178 3.12 -1.76 7.06
C ALA A 178 4.42 -1.23 7.67
N THR A 179 4.48 0.05 8.03
CA THR A 179 5.68 0.64 8.65
C THR A 179 5.96 0.04 10.01
N LEU A 180 4.94 -0.12 10.86
CA LEU A 180 5.08 -0.78 12.15
C LEU A 180 5.53 -2.24 11.98
N LEU A 181 4.89 -2.95 11.06
CA LEU A 181 5.21 -4.34 10.79
C LEU A 181 6.64 -4.51 10.26
N THR A 182 7.04 -3.71 9.26
CA THR A 182 8.36 -3.83 8.64
C THR A 182 9.50 -3.48 9.59
N LEU A 183 9.29 -2.52 10.49
CA LEU A 183 10.30 -2.18 11.50
C LEU A 183 10.58 -3.32 12.49
N VAL A 184 9.60 -4.19 12.73
CA VAL A 184 9.73 -5.33 13.66
C VAL A 184 9.98 -6.63 12.89
N LEU A 185 9.11 -6.94 11.92
CA LEU A 185 9.11 -8.22 11.22
C LEU A 185 10.36 -8.41 10.34
N THR A 186 10.71 -7.36 9.56
CA THR A 186 11.83 -7.49 8.61
C THR A 186 13.15 -7.76 9.30
N PRO A 187 13.58 -7.06 10.37
CA PRO A 187 14.80 -7.42 11.10
C PRO A 187 14.74 -8.82 11.72
N CYS A 188 13.58 -9.22 12.25
CA CYS A 188 13.43 -10.57 12.84
C CYS A 188 13.61 -11.68 11.80
N LEU A 189 12.99 -11.52 10.61
CA LEU A 189 13.10 -12.51 9.52
C LEU A 189 14.49 -12.52 8.85
N LEU A 190 15.24 -11.43 8.93
CA LEU A 190 16.63 -11.39 8.41
C LEU A 190 17.63 -12.10 9.31
N VAL A 191 17.29 -12.34 10.57
CA VAL A 191 18.15 -13.05 11.54
C VAL A 191 17.94 -14.56 11.47
N MET A 192 16.75 -14.99 11.05
CA MET A 192 16.43 -16.43 10.85
C MET A 192 17.14 -16.97 9.63
#